data_e41a320c99474f8c31faed50a15ab7ac
#
_entry.id   e41a320c99474f8c31faed50a15ab7ac
#
_cell.length_a   1.000
_cell.length_b   1.000
_cell.length_c   1.000
_cell.angle_alpha   90.00
_cell.angle_beta   90.00
_cell.angle_gamma   90.00
#
_symmetry.space_group_name_H-M   'P 1'
#
loop_
_entity.id
_entity.type
_entity.pdbx_description
1 polymer ?
#
loop_
_entity_poly.entity_id
_entity_poly.type
_entity_poly.pdbx_seq_one_letter_code
_entity_poly.pdbx_strand_id
1 'polypeptide(L)'
;MIYVFYNNDPLAQDQGGGAEHFRALHRALLKSGLPFRLVAARLQRNRRAPHVEYVSEGAAFPRYYLGLWRWFWRNRHRFAADDVFHFHRNYAAWPKFLLCPGRGRVVISYHNVSGRVLEGRLGRLAIPLRRLMLALERRAVRRADALVCVSGRDRGELERLVAAEPFARAEVIPAAFDAALFASRPVAPPPRELSHRLLFLGRLSHQKNVGLALATLEHLRERGHPYTLTIVGDGEEARQLMRRIARSPAAHAVRWLGRVPHDRVVELYAAHGILLLTSRYEASPTVVKEALAAIRPVVTTDVGDVREWIEEGVTGFVAEPHPSALAAAVLRASRLIEEGRCRRSTRLDHLAERHIMERVLHLYRELQAG
;
A
#
# COMPACT_ATOMS: atom_id res chain seq x y z
N MET A 1 -20.98 -17.82 -1.87
CA MET A 1 -19.75 -17.86 -1.04
C MET A 1 -18.71 -16.88 -1.58
N ILE A 2 -17.94 -16.19 -0.71
CA ILE A 2 -16.88 -15.27 -1.11
C ILE A 2 -15.52 -15.88 -0.79
N TYR A 3 -14.64 -15.99 -1.79
CA TYR A 3 -13.26 -16.47 -1.64
C TYR A 3 -12.30 -15.32 -1.89
N VAL A 4 -11.49 -14.94 -0.90
CA VAL A 4 -10.49 -13.87 -1.02
C VAL A 4 -9.09 -14.45 -1.00
N PHE A 5 -8.28 -14.12 -2.02
CA PHE A 5 -6.95 -14.67 -2.25
C PHE A 5 -5.88 -13.60 -2.08
N TYR A 6 -4.99 -13.82 -1.12
CA TYR A 6 -3.85 -12.93 -0.90
C TYR A 6 -2.65 -13.68 -0.34
N ASN A 7 -1.47 -13.42 -0.88
CA ASN A 7 -0.21 -14.05 -0.45
C ASN A 7 0.34 -13.46 0.85
N ASN A 8 -0.54 -13.16 1.79
CA ASN A 8 -0.20 -12.66 3.11
C ASN A 8 -1.07 -13.34 4.16
N ASP A 9 -0.72 -13.20 5.44
CA ASP A 9 -1.45 -13.81 6.55
C ASP A 9 -2.38 -12.76 7.18
N PRO A 10 -3.71 -12.96 7.16
CA PRO A 10 -4.65 -12.00 7.75
C PRO A 10 -4.53 -11.91 9.28
N LEU A 11 -3.92 -12.91 9.91
CA LEU A 11 -3.73 -12.97 11.36
C LEU A 11 -2.35 -12.49 11.83
N ALA A 12 -1.40 -12.27 10.90
CA ALA A 12 -0.08 -11.78 11.24
C ALA A 12 -0.09 -10.27 11.50
N GLN A 13 0.64 -9.84 12.51
CA GLN A 13 0.93 -8.43 12.82
C GLN A 13 2.18 -7.98 12.05
N ASP A 14 2.36 -6.66 11.83
CA ASP A 14 3.60 -6.04 11.31
C ASP A 14 3.91 -6.18 9.82
N GLN A 15 2.93 -6.02 8.93
CA GLN A 15 3.11 -6.27 7.50
C GLN A 15 2.68 -5.13 6.55
N GLY A 16 3.05 -3.91 6.77
CA GLY A 16 2.86 -2.83 5.78
C GLY A 16 1.42 -2.61 5.25
N GLY A 17 1.20 -1.54 4.51
CA GLY A 17 -0.14 -1.07 4.11
C GLY A 17 -1.03 -2.07 3.33
N GLY A 18 -0.45 -2.92 2.47
CA GLY A 18 -1.23 -3.93 1.75
C GLY A 18 -1.81 -5.01 2.66
N ALA A 19 -1.09 -5.38 3.73
CA ALA A 19 -1.57 -6.32 4.72
C ALA A 19 -2.66 -5.69 5.59
N GLU A 20 -2.57 -4.39 5.87
CA GLU A 20 -3.60 -3.68 6.62
C GLU A 20 -4.91 -3.62 5.85
N HIS A 21 -4.87 -3.31 4.55
CA HIS A 21 -6.07 -3.37 3.71
C HIS A 21 -6.72 -4.76 3.73
N PHE A 22 -5.93 -5.84 3.69
CA PHE A 22 -6.44 -7.21 3.78
C PHE A 22 -7.03 -7.54 5.17
N ARG A 23 -6.42 -7.05 6.26
CA ARG A 23 -6.98 -7.17 7.61
C ARG A 23 -8.28 -6.38 7.76
N ALA A 24 -8.36 -5.19 7.18
CA ALA A 24 -9.59 -4.40 7.14
C ALA A 24 -10.73 -5.15 6.44
N LEU A 25 -10.44 -5.74 5.28
CA LEU A 25 -11.42 -6.58 4.56
C LEU A 25 -11.82 -7.81 5.38
N HIS A 26 -10.89 -8.46 6.05
CA HIS A 26 -11.19 -9.58 6.94
C HIS A 26 -12.12 -9.16 8.10
N ARG A 27 -11.84 -8.05 8.78
CA ARG A 27 -12.71 -7.51 9.84
C ARG A 27 -14.12 -7.17 9.31
N ALA A 28 -14.20 -6.60 8.11
CA ALA A 28 -15.47 -6.25 7.49
C ALA A 28 -16.30 -7.50 7.12
N LEU A 29 -15.66 -8.52 6.56
CA LEU A 29 -16.31 -9.79 6.23
C LEU A 29 -16.85 -10.51 7.48
N LEU A 30 -16.09 -10.50 8.59
CA LEU A 30 -16.56 -11.05 9.86
C LEU A 30 -17.85 -10.37 10.39
N LYS A 31 -18.01 -9.07 10.13
CA LYS A 31 -19.16 -8.28 10.58
C LYS A 31 -20.32 -8.29 9.58
N SER A 32 -20.09 -8.70 8.33
CA SER A 32 -21.07 -8.58 7.25
C SER A 32 -22.15 -9.64 7.23
N GLY A 33 -21.95 -10.76 7.94
CA GLY A 33 -22.81 -11.96 7.85
C GLY A 33 -22.68 -12.73 6.53
N LEU A 34 -21.88 -12.26 5.57
CA LEU A 34 -21.67 -12.94 4.30
C LEU A 34 -20.80 -14.20 4.51
N PRO A 35 -21.14 -15.33 3.87
CA PRO A 35 -20.31 -16.52 3.93
C PRO A 35 -19.00 -16.30 3.14
N PHE A 36 -17.84 -16.48 3.80
CA PHE A 36 -16.55 -16.24 3.19
C PHE A 36 -15.45 -17.22 3.60
N ARG A 37 -14.40 -17.28 2.80
CA ARG A 37 -13.12 -17.92 3.09
C ARG A 37 -11.96 -17.07 2.60
N LEU A 38 -10.92 -16.96 3.43
CA LEU A 38 -9.65 -16.33 3.06
C LEU A 38 -8.66 -17.43 2.68
N VAL A 39 -8.09 -17.37 1.49
CA VAL A 39 -7.07 -18.31 1.00
C VAL A 39 -5.73 -17.60 1.00
N ALA A 40 -4.88 -17.93 1.97
CA ALA A 40 -3.76 -17.11 2.39
C ALA A 40 -2.43 -17.88 2.44
N ALA A 41 -1.32 -17.15 2.60
CA ALA A 41 -0.02 -17.70 3.00
C ALA A 41 0.11 -17.61 4.52
N ARG A 42 0.61 -18.67 5.18
CA ARG A 42 0.85 -18.67 6.62
C ARG A 42 2.19 -18.03 6.94
N LEU A 43 2.18 -17.05 7.83
CA LEU A 43 3.40 -16.37 8.30
C LEU A 43 3.66 -16.61 9.79
N GLN A 44 2.61 -16.92 10.56
CA GLN A 44 2.71 -17.25 11.99
C GLN A 44 2.08 -18.63 12.25
N ARG A 45 2.85 -19.55 12.81
CA ARG A 45 2.44 -20.97 13.01
C ARG A 45 1.32 -21.17 14.03
N ASN A 46 1.21 -20.29 15.02
CA ASN A 46 0.36 -20.51 16.21
C ASN A 46 -1.05 -19.88 16.12
N ARG A 47 -1.41 -19.24 15.01
CA ARG A 47 -2.73 -18.64 14.85
C ARG A 47 -3.52 -19.37 13.78
N ARG A 48 -4.78 -19.73 14.11
CA ARG A 48 -5.74 -20.31 13.20
C ARG A 48 -7.08 -19.61 13.35
N ALA A 49 -7.82 -19.47 12.25
CA ALA A 49 -9.20 -19.03 12.25
C ALA A 49 -10.01 -19.95 11.33
N PRO A 50 -11.26 -20.29 11.67
CA PRO A 50 -12.04 -21.30 10.96
C PRO A 50 -12.33 -20.96 9.50
N HIS A 51 -12.28 -19.67 9.14
CA HIS A 51 -12.53 -19.15 7.79
C HIS A 51 -11.25 -18.84 7.01
N VAL A 52 -10.04 -19.20 7.53
CA VAL A 52 -8.76 -19.00 6.86
C VAL A 52 -8.17 -20.35 6.46
N GLU A 53 -7.96 -20.51 5.15
CA GLU A 53 -7.28 -21.67 4.57
C GLU A 53 -5.86 -21.26 4.12
N TYR A 54 -4.86 -21.96 4.62
CA TYR A 54 -3.47 -21.68 4.26
C TYR A 54 -3.01 -22.62 3.14
N VAL A 55 -2.53 -22.05 2.04
CA VAL A 55 -2.06 -22.79 0.87
C VAL A 55 -0.54 -22.87 0.77
N SER A 56 0.18 -22.09 1.59
CA SER A 56 1.65 -22.14 1.67
C SER A 56 2.15 -21.71 3.02
N GLU A 57 3.33 -22.21 3.39
CA GLU A 57 4.15 -21.66 4.47
C GLU A 57 5.05 -20.55 3.88
N GLY A 58 4.85 -19.31 4.37
CA GLY A 58 5.52 -18.11 3.87
C GLY A 58 4.90 -17.51 2.62
N ALA A 59 5.09 -16.19 2.45
CA ALA A 59 4.54 -15.38 1.36
C ALA A 59 5.35 -15.45 0.06
N ALA A 60 6.34 -16.35 -0.07
CA ALA A 60 7.15 -16.48 -1.28
C ALA A 60 6.29 -16.88 -2.48
N PHE A 61 6.39 -16.08 -3.56
CA PHE A 61 5.57 -16.24 -4.76
C PHE A 61 5.48 -17.67 -5.29
N PRO A 62 6.58 -18.42 -5.53
CA PRO A 62 6.47 -19.74 -6.15
C PRO A 62 5.70 -20.74 -5.26
N ARG A 63 5.90 -20.69 -3.94
CA ARG A 63 5.23 -21.61 -3.00
C ARG A 63 3.75 -21.30 -2.89
N TYR A 64 3.37 -20.03 -2.78
CA TYR A 64 1.98 -19.61 -2.73
C TYR A 64 1.25 -19.96 -4.02
N TYR A 65 1.86 -19.69 -5.17
CA TYR A 65 1.26 -19.94 -6.48
C TYR A 65 1.03 -21.44 -6.73
N LEU A 66 2.01 -22.28 -6.40
CA LEU A 66 1.85 -23.74 -6.46
C LEU A 66 0.75 -24.23 -5.49
N GLY A 67 0.68 -23.64 -4.31
CA GLY A 67 -0.38 -23.90 -3.33
C GLY A 67 -1.76 -23.58 -3.88
N LEU A 68 -1.92 -22.47 -4.61
CA LEU A 68 -3.19 -22.10 -5.26
C LEU A 68 -3.59 -23.13 -6.33
N TRP A 69 -2.65 -23.59 -7.20
CA TRP A 69 -2.96 -24.63 -8.19
C TRP A 69 -3.50 -25.89 -7.53
N ARG A 70 -2.86 -26.38 -6.46
CA ARG A 70 -3.30 -27.55 -5.69
C ARG A 70 -4.66 -27.30 -5.04
N TRP A 71 -4.87 -26.10 -4.50
CA TRP A 71 -6.13 -25.74 -3.84
C TRP A 71 -7.29 -25.71 -4.84
N PHE A 72 -7.15 -25.04 -5.98
CA PHE A 72 -8.18 -25.02 -7.03
C PHE A 72 -8.44 -26.41 -7.60
N TRP A 73 -7.40 -27.21 -7.84
CA TRP A 73 -7.56 -28.60 -8.30
C TRP A 73 -8.41 -29.44 -7.34
N ARG A 74 -8.16 -29.36 -6.04
CA ARG A 74 -8.88 -30.11 -5.02
C ARG A 74 -10.33 -29.62 -4.85
N ASN A 75 -10.60 -28.34 -5.01
CA ASN A 75 -11.90 -27.73 -4.74
C ASN A 75 -12.74 -27.49 -6.00
N ARG A 76 -12.24 -27.80 -7.21
CA ARG A 76 -12.86 -27.43 -8.49
C ARG A 76 -14.34 -27.86 -8.65
N HIS A 77 -14.78 -28.89 -7.93
CA HIS A 77 -16.15 -29.42 -8.01
C HIS A 77 -17.14 -28.71 -7.05
N ARG A 78 -16.65 -27.89 -6.13
CA ARG A 78 -17.46 -27.29 -5.05
C ARG A 78 -18.00 -25.90 -5.39
N PHE A 79 -17.53 -25.28 -6.45
CA PHE A 79 -17.85 -23.89 -6.75
C PHE A 79 -19.19 -23.74 -7.45
N ALA A 80 -20.02 -22.83 -6.92
CA ALA A 80 -21.31 -22.43 -7.46
C ALA A 80 -21.19 -21.26 -8.44
N ALA A 81 -22.25 -20.98 -9.20
CA ALA A 81 -22.27 -19.91 -10.17
C ALA A 81 -22.26 -18.51 -9.53
N ASP A 82 -22.80 -18.40 -8.32
CA ASP A 82 -22.86 -17.17 -7.50
C ASP A 82 -21.65 -16.98 -6.57
N ASP A 83 -20.66 -17.89 -6.61
CA ASP A 83 -19.42 -17.70 -5.85
C ASP A 83 -18.62 -16.51 -6.38
N VAL A 84 -18.04 -15.71 -5.49
CA VAL A 84 -17.17 -14.58 -5.82
C VAL A 84 -15.73 -14.92 -5.45
N PHE A 85 -14.84 -14.79 -6.42
CA PHE A 85 -13.39 -15.03 -6.27
C PHE A 85 -12.63 -13.72 -6.37
N HIS A 86 -12.22 -13.15 -5.25
CA HIS A 86 -11.51 -11.88 -5.19
C HIS A 86 -9.99 -12.08 -5.04
N PHE A 87 -9.24 -11.71 -6.06
CA PHE A 87 -7.79 -11.83 -6.11
C PHE A 87 -7.12 -10.47 -5.88
N HIS A 88 -6.31 -10.36 -4.83
CA HIS A 88 -5.47 -9.17 -4.57
C HIS A 88 -4.15 -9.16 -5.36
N ARG A 89 -4.00 -10.07 -6.31
CA ARG A 89 -2.91 -10.14 -7.30
C ARG A 89 -3.45 -10.77 -8.57
N ASN A 90 -3.25 -10.13 -9.71
CA ASN A 90 -3.72 -10.59 -11.02
C ASN A 90 -3.25 -12.01 -11.38
N TYR A 91 -1.97 -12.31 -11.12
CA TYR A 91 -1.40 -13.64 -11.38
C TYR A 91 -2.06 -14.77 -10.56
N ALA A 92 -2.64 -14.45 -9.41
CA ALA A 92 -3.29 -15.44 -8.56
C ALA A 92 -4.62 -15.96 -9.14
N ALA A 93 -5.20 -15.26 -10.12
CA ALA A 93 -6.45 -15.66 -10.77
C ALA A 93 -6.28 -16.78 -11.83
N TRP A 94 -5.04 -17.02 -12.33
CA TRP A 94 -4.82 -17.99 -13.41
C TRP A 94 -5.22 -19.42 -13.08
N PRO A 95 -4.94 -19.99 -11.89
CA PRO A 95 -5.44 -21.32 -11.54
C PRO A 95 -6.96 -21.42 -11.64
N LYS A 96 -7.70 -20.38 -11.21
CA LYS A 96 -9.16 -20.31 -11.32
C LYS A 96 -9.61 -20.30 -12.79
N PHE A 97 -9.01 -19.47 -13.62
CA PHE A 97 -9.37 -19.34 -15.03
C PHE A 97 -9.15 -20.63 -15.83
N LEU A 98 -8.17 -21.44 -15.48
CA LEU A 98 -7.81 -22.65 -16.20
C LEU A 98 -8.47 -23.92 -15.64
N LEU A 99 -8.64 -24.03 -14.32
CA LEU A 99 -9.17 -25.22 -13.69
C LEU A 99 -10.70 -25.16 -13.44
N CYS A 100 -11.27 -23.94 -13.37
CA CYS A 100 -12.66 -23.72 -13.07
C CYS A 100 -13.29 -22.65 -13.99
N PRO A 101 -13.21 -22.82 -15.34
CA PRO A 101 -13.76 -21.83 -16.26
C PRO A 101 -15.29 -21.74 -16.08
N GLY A 102 -15.82 -20.52 -16.22
CA GLY A 102 -17.27 -20.27 -16.17
C GLY A 102 -17.95 -20.46 -14.82
N ARG A 103 -17.24 -20.85 -13.75
CA ARG A 103 -17.83 -21.01 -12.42
C ARG A 103 -17.55 -19.80 -11.55
N GLY A 104 -18.60 -19.11 -11.09
CA GLY A 104 -18.53 -17.95 -10.21
C GLY A 104 -17.89 -16.71 -10.85
N ARG A 105 -18.01 -15.59 -10.16
CA ARG A 105 -17.56 -14.26 -10.58
C ARG A 105 -16.13 -13.97 -10.10
N VAL A 106 -15.35 -13.26 -10.90
CA VAL A 106 -13.95 -12.93 -10.59
C VAL A 106 -13.77 -11.45 -10.41
N VAL A 107 -13.27 -11.07 -9.23
CA VAL A 107 -12.80 -9.71 -8.91
C VAL A 107 -11.29 -9.71 -8.83
N ILE A 108 -10.63 -8.73 -9.44
CA ILE A 108 -9.18 -8.54 -9.31
C ILE A 108 -8.89 -7.15 -8.75
N SER A 109 -8.22 -7.10 -7.59
CA SER A 109 -7.69 -5.85 -7.04
C SER A 109 -6.27 -5.58 -7.55
N TYR A 110 -6.09 -4.38 -8.07
CA TYR A 110 -4.80 -3.85 -8.52
C TYR A 110 -4.22 -2.92 -7.46
N HIS A 111 -3.09 -3.34 -6.89
CA HIS A 111 -2.29 -2.53 -5.96
C HIS A 111 -1.05 -1.92 -6.62
N ASN A 112 -0.75 -2.29 -7.85
CA ASN A 112 0.28 -1.75 -8.77
C ASN A 112 0.16 -2.51 -10.09
N VAL A 113 0.34 -1.83 -11.21
CA VAL A 113 0.44 -2.48 -12.53
C VAL A 113 1.79 -3.20 -12.64
N SER A 114 1.76 -4.49 -12.98
CA SER A 114 2.94 -5.38 -12.98
C SER A 114 4.12 -4.88 -13.81
N GLY A 115 3.86 -4.10 -14.87
CA GLY A 115 4.88 -3.52 -15.73
C GLY A 115 5.89 -2.64 -15.01
N ARG A 116 5.46 -1.85 -14.01
CA ARG A 116 6.35 -0.98 -13.23
C ARG A 116 7.26 -1.74 -12.25
N VAL A 117 6.76 -2.83 -11.70
CA VAL A 117 7.54 -3.64 -10.75
C VAL A 117 8.74 -4.30 -11.42
N LEU A 118 8.63 -4.59 -12.72
CA LEU A 118 9.69 -5.24 -13.51
C LEU A 118 10.73 -4.25 -14.04
N GLU A 119 10.35 -3.01 -14.32
CA GLU A 119 11.29 -1.98 -14.82
C GLU A 119 12.45 -1.72 -13.85
N GLY A 120 12.21 -1.81 -12.54
CA GLY A 120 13.22 -1.60 -11.51
C GLY A 120 14.15 -2.79 -11.22
N ARG A 121 13.79 -4.01 -11.68
CA ARG A 121 14.50 -5.25 -11.26
C ARG A 121 15.28 -5.97 -12.36
N LEU A 122 14.92 -5.81 -13.61
CA LEU A 122 15.36 -6.72 -14.67
C LEU A 122 15.79 -5.99 -15.96
N GLY A 123 16.71 -5.13 -15.99
CA GLY A 123 17.31 -4.49 -17.16
C GLY A 123 16.79 -4.87 -18.59
N ARG A 124 17.44 -4.47 -19.66
CA ARG A 124 17.00 -4.68 -21.06
C ARG A 124 16.78 -6.15 -21.47
N LEU A 125 17.43 -7.11 -20.80
CA LEU A 125 17.27 -8.56 -21.06
C LEU A 125 15.88 -9.11 -20.69
N ALA A 126 15.06 -8.36 -19.97
CA ALA A 126 13.72 -8.77 -19.54
C ALA A 126 12.59 -8.39 -20.50
N ILE A 127 12.87 -7.81 -21.66
CA ILE A 127 11.84 -7.34 -22.62
C ILE A 127 10.85 -8.44 -23.01
N PRO A 128 11.27 -9.67 -23.41
CA PRO A 128 10.33 -10.72 -23.75
C PRO A 128 9.49 -11.19 -22.57
N LEU A 129 10.08 -11.33 -21.38
CA LEU A 129 9.36 -11.69 -20.15
C LEU A 129 8.33 -10.62 -19.76
N ARG A 130 8.69 -9.35 -19.86
CA ARG A 130 7.79 -8.23 -19.64
C ARG A 130 6.60 -8.27 -20.62
N ARG A 131 6.84 -8.49 -21.92
CA ARG A 131 5.76 -8.62 -22.93
C ARG A 131 4.81 -9.77 -22.59
N LEU A 132 5.35 -10.92 -22.21
CA LEU A 132 4.56 -12.08 -21.81
C LEU A 132 3.71 -11.74 -20.55
N MET A 133 4.31 -11.15 -19.52
CA MET A 133 3.58 -10.79 -18.30
C MET A 133 2.47 -9.78 -18.58
N LEU A 134 2.72 -8.76 -19.40
CA LEU A 134 1.71 -7.79 -19.81
C LEU A 134 0.58 -8.45 -20.62
N ALA A 135 0.89 -9.40 -21.50
CA ALA A 135 -0.11 -10.16 -22.26
C ALA A 135 -0.99 -11.02 -21.33
N LEU A 136 -0.38 -11.67 -20.33
CA LEU A 136 -1.10 -12.42 -19.30
C LEU A 136 -1.98 -11.47 -18.44
N GLU A 137 -1.47 -10.32 -18.06
CA GLU A 137 -2.22 -9.32 -17.31
C GLU A 137 -3.44 -8.83 -18.09
N ARG A 138 -3.26 -8.43 -19.37
CA ARG A 138 -4.37 -8.05 -20.27
C ARG A 138 -5.44 -9.14 -20.34
N ARG A 139 -4.99 -10.41 -20.47
CA ARG A 139 -5.93 -11.54 -20.57
C ARG A 139 -6.66 -11.81 -19.25
N ALA A 140 -6.01 -11.61 -18.09
CA ALA A 140 -6.65 -11.73 -16.79
C ALA A 140 -7.71 -10.63 -16.58
N VAL A 141 -7.38 -9.37 -16.93
CA VAL A 141 -8.29 -8.22 -16.88
C VAL A 141 -9.55 -8.48 -17.71
N ARG A 142 -9.40 -8.95 -18.96
CA ARG A 142 -10.54 -9.25 -19.85
C ARG A 142 -11.45 -10.39 -19.37
N ARG A 143 -10.96 -11.23 -18.46
CA ARG A 143 -11.70 -12.36 -17.89
C ARG A 143 -12.31 -12.07 -16.52
N ALA A 144 -11.96 -10.94 -15.93
CA ALA A 144 -12.54 -10.53 -14.66
C ALA A 144 -13.94 -9.92 -14.86
N ASP A 145 -14.85 -10.23 -13.95
CA ASP A 145 -16.19 -9.66 -13.93
C ASP A 145 -16.18 -8.25 -13.32
N ALA A 146 -15.24 -7.95 -12.42
CA ALA A 146 -15.00 -6.62 -11.87
C ALA A 146 -13.52 -6.39 -11.54
N LEU A 147 -13.12 -5.13 -11.60
CA LEU A 147 -11.78 -4.67 -11.23
C LEU A 147 -11.87 -3.66 -10.10
N VAL A 148 -10.97 -3.75 -9.14
CA VAL A 148 -10.81 -2.77 -8.08
C VAL A 148 -9.42 -2.15 -8.22
N CYS A 149 -9.36 -0.86 -8.55
CA CYS A 149 -8.12 -0.09 -8.58
C CYS A 149 -7.99 0.72 -7.30
N VAL A 150 -6.82 0.73 -6.68
CA VAL A 150 -6.63 1.48 -5.42
C VAL A 150 -6.36 2.97 -5.63
N SER A 151 -6.23 3.41 -6.89
CA SER A 151 -6.11 4.82 -7.26
C SER A 151 -6.67 5.08 -8.66
N GLY A 152 -7.08 6.32 -8.94
CA GLY A 152 -7.46 6.76 -10.27
C GLY A 152 -6.30 6.64 -11.28
N ARG A 153 -5.06 6.82 -10.81
CA ARG A 153 -3.85 6.63 -11.62
C ARG A 153 -3.66 5.18 -12.06
N ASP A 154 -3.85 4.21 -11.15
CA ASP A 154 -3.77 2.78 -11.49
C ASP A 154 -4.87 2.40 -12.47
N ARG A 155 -6.09 2.93 -12.29
CA ARG A 155 -7.17 2.75 -13.25
C ARG A 155 -6.79 3.25 -14.64
N GLY A 156 -6.32 4.49 -14.76
CA GLY A 156 -5.90 5.05 -16.06
C GLY A 156 -4.71 4.31 -16.69
N GLU A 157 -3.81 3.72 -15.91
CA GLU A 157 -2.75 2.86 -16.43
C GLU A 157 -3.28 1.53 -16.95
N LEU A 158 -4.23 0.93 -16.24
CA LEU A 158 -4.91 -0.27 -16.69
C LEU A 158 -5.67 -0.04 -17.99
N GLU A 159 -6.41 1.06 -18.11
CA GLU A 159 -7.13 1.47 -19.31
C GLU A 159 -6.20 1.56 -20.52
N ARG A 160 -5.04 2.20 -20.36
CA ARG A 160 -4.00 2.25 -21.40
C ARG A 160 -3.39 0.88 -21.74
N LEU A 161 -3.23 0.01 -20.74
CA LEU A 161 -2.68 -1.31 -20.92
C LEU A 161 -3.58 -2.22 -21.76
N VAL A 162 -4.89 -2.14 -21.57
CA VAL A 162 -5.85 -3.08 -22.18
C VAL A 162 -6.38 -2.58 -23.52
N ALA A 163 -6.27 -1.26 -23.80
CA ALA A 163 -6.56 -0.60 -25.09
C ALA A 163 -7.88 -1.00 -25.78
N ALA A 164 -8.92 -1.38 -25.06
CA ALA A 164 -10.31 -1.51 -25.53
C ALA A 164 -11.19 -2.18 -24.47
N GLU A 165 -12.44 -1.70 -24.35
CA GLU A 165 -13.54 -2.33 -23.63
C GLU A 165 -13.27 -3.65 -22.87
N PRO A 166 -13.52 -3.78 -21.66
CA PRO A 166 -14.70 -3.56 -20.84
C PRO A 166 -14.42 -2.94 -19.46
N PHE A 167 -13.93 -1.73 -19.41
CA PHE A 167 -13.68 -1.02 -18.15
C PHE A 167 -14.95 -0.51 -17.46
N ALA A 168 -16.14 -0.79 -18.01
CA ALA A 168 -17.41 -0.36 -17.42
C ALA A 168 -17.58 -0.76 -15.94
N ARG A 169 -16.81 -1.76 -15.45
CA ARG A 169 -16.87 -2.24 -14.07
C ARG A 169 -15.57 -2.06 -13.28
N ALA A 170 -14.71 -1.14 -13.65
CA ALA A 170 -13.53 -0.82 -12.84
C ALA A 170 -13.86 0.24 -11.81
N GLU A 171 -13.84 -0.13 -10.54
CA GLU A 171 -14.03 0.80 -9.43
C GLU A 171 -12.70 1.26 -8.85
N VAL A 172 -12.65 2.55 -8.47
CA VAL A 172 -11.53 3.08 -7.68
C VAL A 172 -11.92 3.00 -6.21
N ILE A 173 -11.33 2.05 -5.50
CA ILE A 173 -11.52 1.85 -4.05
C ILE A 173 -10.15 2.01 -3.38
N PRO A 174 -9.85 3.17 -2.76
CA PRO A 174 -8.55 3.45 -2.16
C PRO A 174 -8.16 2.43 -1.09
N ALA A 175 -6.84 2.27 -0.85
CA ALA A 175 -6.40 1.44 0.25
C ALA A 175 -6.90 2.00 1.60
N ALA A 176 -7.54 1.15 2.39
CA ALA A 176 -7.96 1.51 3.73
C ALA A 176 -6.74 1.71 4.64
N PHE A 177 -6.86 2.61 5.60
CA PHE A 177 -5.92 2.76 6.71
C PHE A 177 -6.69 2.61 8.03
N ASP A 178 -5.98 2.33 9.12
CA ASP A 178 -6.59 2.15 10.45
C ASP A 178 -7.00 3.50 11.05
N ALA A 179 -8.08 4.07 10.55
CA ALA A 179 -8.62 5.34 11.06
C ALA A 179 -9.06 5.24 12.53
N ALA A 180 -9.47 4.05 13.00
CA ALA A 180 -9.90 3.84 14.38
C ALA A 180 -8.72 3.96 15.35
N LEU A 181 -7.53 3.51 14.97
CA LEU A 181 -6.32 3.70 15.78
C LEU A 181 -6.01 5.18 16.02
N PHE A 182 -6.12 6.03 14.98
CA PHE A 182 -5.88 7.47 15.10
C PHE A 182 -7.02 8.20 15.82
N ALA A 183 -8.25 7.74 15.67
CA ALA A 183 -9.40 8.29 16.39
C ALA A 183 -9.35 7.96 17.90
N SER A 184 -8.88 6.77 18.28
CA SER A 184 -8.73 6.35 19.68
C SER A 184 -7.55 7.01 20.39
N ARG A 185 -6.57 7.51 19.63
CA ARG A 185 -5.35 8.18 20.12
C ARG A 185 -5.13 9.48 19.33
N PRO A 186 -5.98 10.51 19.53
CA PRO A 186 -5.88 11.75 18.77
C PRO A 186 -4.53 12.42 18.98
N VAL A 187 -3.91 12.85 17.89
CA VAL A 187 -2.62 13.56 17.89
C VAL A 187 -2.89 15.04 17.67
N ALA A 188 -2.42 15.87 18.58
CA ALA A 188 -2.50 17.33 18.43
C ALA A 188 -1.65 17.83 17.26
N PRO A 189 -1.94 18.99 16.67
CA PRO A 189 -1.05 19.63 15.71
C PRO A 189 0.39 19.69 16.24
N PRO A 190 1.40 19.57 15.34
CA PRO A 190 2.79 19.54 15.80
C PRO A 190 3.19 20.88 16.42
N PRO A 191 3.78 20.89 17.63
CA PRO A 191 4.37 22.10 18.19
C PRO A 191 5.61 22.51 17.41
N ARG A 192 6.03 23.78 17.54
CA ARG A 192 7.17 24.38 16.78
C ARG A 192 8.46 23.58 16.92
N GLU A 193 8.73 23.01 18.06
CA GLU A 193 9.94 22.24 18.37
C GLU A 193 10.07 20.98 17.50
N LEU A 194 8.98 20.54 16.88
CA LEU A 194 8.96 19.40 15.98
C LEU A 194 9.17 19.79 14.51
N SER A 195 9.18 21.07 14.15
CA SER A 195 9.28 21.55 12.76
C SER A 195 10.48 20.97 11.99
N HIS A 196 11.56 20.66 12.71
CA HIS A 196 12.81 20.11 12.13
C HIS A 196 12.94 18.58 12.28
N ARG A 197 11.90 17.88 12.72
CA ARG A 197 11.93 16.41 12.89
C ARG A 197 11.19 15.70 11.75
N LEU A 198 11.97 15.11 10.85
CA LEU A 198 11.46 14.34 9.71
C LEU A 198 11.25 12.88 10.11
N LEU A 199 10.15 12.30 9.65
CA LEU A 199 9.82 10.87 9.77
C LEU A 199 9.78 10.23 8.38
N PHE A 200 10.56 9.18 8.18
CA PHE A 200 10.40 8.24 7.07
C PHE A 200 9.83 6.93 7.63
N LEU A 201 8.72 6.46 7.08
CA LEU A 201 8.08 5.24 7.53
C LEU A 201 7.75 4.34 6.34
N GLY A 202 8.32 3.11 6.32
CA GLY A 202 8.06 2.15 5.27
C GLY A 202 9.14 1.09 5.11
N ARG A 203 8.89 0.13 4.20
CA ARG A 203 9.87 -0.91 3.87
C ARG A 203 11.12 -0.26 3.25
N LEU A 204 12.31 -0.68 3.67
CA LEU A 204 13.58 -0.24 3.09
C LEU A 204 13.85 -1.01 1.79
N SER A 205 13.31 -0.51 0.69
CA SER A 205 13.30 -1.14 -0.64
C SER A 205 13.55 -0.12 -1.73
N HIS A 206 13.93 -0.58 -2.91
CA HIS A 206 14.10 0.27 -4.09
C HIS A 206 12.85 1.13 -4.39
N GLN A 207 11.67 0.56 -4.19
CA GLN A 207 10.39 1.27 -4.34
C GLN A 207 10.31 2.51 -3.45
N LYS A 208 10.63 2.36 -2.16
CA LYS A 208 10.50 3.43 -1.16
C LYS A 208 11.62 4.46 -1.20
N ASN A 209 12.76 4.13 -1.86
CA ASN A 209 13.85 5.04 -2.18
C ASN A 209 14.34 5.87 -0.97
N VAL A 210 14.57 5.20 0.15
CA VAL A 210 15.02 5.85 1.41
C VAL A 210 16.34 6.60 1.23
N GLY A 211 17.15 6.23 0.24
CA GLY A 211 18.37 6.95 -0.13
C GLY A 211 18.11 8.40 -0.55
N LEU A 212 16.96 8.72 -1.13
CA LEU A 212 16.56 10.09 -1.47
C LEU A 212 16.16 10.88 -0.21
N ALA A 213 15.54 10.24 0.78
CA ALA A 213 15.26 10.89 2.07
C ALA A 213 16.56 11.30 2.79
N LEU A 214 17.57 10.42 2.79
CA LEU A 214 18.88 10.73 3.34
C LEU A 214 19.53 11.88 2.58
N ALA A 215 19.54 11.86 1.24
CA ALA A 215 20.11 12.94 0.43
C ALA A 215 19.37 14.28 0.63
N THR A 216 18.07 14.24 0.90
CA THR A 216 17.29 15.45 1.25
C THR A 216 17.74 16.01 2.60
N LEU A 217 17.98 15.16 3.60
CA LEU A 217 18.53 15.58 4.89
C LEU A 217 19.94 16.18 4.72
N GLU A 218 20.82 15.51 3.97
CA GLU A 218 22.17 15.99 3.66
C GLU A 218 22.12 17.40 3.07
N HIS A 219 21.27 17.60 2.06
CA HIS A 219 21.09 18.91 1.40
C HIS A 219 20.58 20.02 2.35
N LEU A 220 19.69 19.70 3.29
CA LEU A 220 19.23 20.62 4.31
C LEU A 220 20.37 20.98 5.29
N ARG A 221 21.10 19.99 5.75
CA ARG A 221 22.22 20.16 6.72
C ARG A 221 23.39 20.94 6.15
N GLU A 222 23.76 20.71 4.90
CA GLU A 222 24.80 21.48 4.18
C GLU A 222 24.49 22.98 4.10
N ARG A 223 23.19 23.34 4.18
CA ARG A 223 22.70 24.72 4.19
C ARG A 223 22.47 25.29 5.60
N GLY A 224 22.97 24.60 6.63
CA GLY A 224 22.87 25.05 8.02
C GLY A 224 21.53 24.81 8.71
N HIS A 225 20.57 24.09 8.06
CA HIS A 225 19.28 23.80 8.66
C HIS A 225 19.37 22.60 9.64
N PRO A 226 18.88 22.70 10.90
CA PRO A 226 19.11 21.71 11.96
C PRO A 226 18.14 20.50 11.91
N TYR A 227 17.80 19.99 10.72
CA TYR A 227 16.90 18.87 10.58
C TYR A 227 17.48 17.54 11.08
N THR A 228 16.60 16.69 11.59
CA THR A 228 16.87 15.28 11.91
C THR A 228 15.95 14.37 11.13
N LEU A 229 16.36 13.14 10.88
CA LEU A 229 15.57 12.13 10.16
C LEU A 229 15.50 10.85 10.98
N THR A 230 14.29 10.49 11.37
CA THR A 230 14.01 9.16 11.92
C THR A 230 13.51 8.24 10.80
N ILE A 231 14.20 7.12 10.63
CA ILE A 231 13.85 6.08 9.65
C ILE A 231 13.25 4.89 10.39
N VAL A 232 12.02 4.52 10.00
CA VAL A 232 11.28 3.40 10.58
C VAL A 232 10.96 2.39 9.50
N GLY A 233 11.36 1.14 9.75
CA GLY A 233 11.16 0.02 8.86
C GLY A 233 12.42 -0.80 8.65
N ASP A 234 12.28 -1.84 7.83
CA ASP A 234 13.34 -2.78 7.48
C ASP A 234 13.10 -3.28 6.05
N GLY A 235 14.09 -3.89 5.42
CA GLY A 235 13.98 -4.42 4.07
C GLY A 235 15.31 -4.77 3.43
N GLU A 236 15.24 -5.10 2.15
CA GLU A 236 16.39 -5.55 1.36
C GLU A 236 17.52 -4.51 1.25
N GLU A 237 17.19 -3.23 1.33
CA GLU A 237 18.17 -2.13 1.26
C GLU A 237 18.74 -1.71 2.63
N ALA A 238 18.31 -2.32 3.74
CA ALA A 238 18.72 -1.92 5.09
C ALA A 238 20.25 -1.89 5.27
N ARG A 239 20.95 -2.96 4.84
CA ARG A 239 22.41 -3.05 4.96
C ARG A 239 23.14 -1.98 4.13
N GLN A 240 22.65 -1.69 2.94
CA GLN A 240 23.21 -0.66 2.07
C GLN A 240 22.97 0.73 2.64
N LEU A 241 21.78 0.98 3.16
CA LEU A 241 21.41 2.22 3.82
C LEU A 241 22.31 2.50 5.03
N MET A 242 22.52 1.51 5.91
CA MET A 242 23.40 1.68 7.08
C MET A 242 24.81 2.06 6.70
N ARG A 243 25.38 1.42 5.67
CA ARG A 243 26.73 1.79 5.15
C ARG A 243 26.75 3.22 4.60
N ARG A 244 25.68 3.67 3.96
CA ARG A 244 25.55 5.01 3.43
C ARG A 244 25.40 6.04 4.56
N ILE A 245 24.58 5.77 5.56
CA ILE A 245 24.42 6.62 6.75
C ILE A 245 25.78 6.81 7.45
N ALA A 246 26.52 5.70 7.70
CA ALA A 246 27.82 5.76 8.38
C ALA A 246 28.88 6.64 7.66
N ARG A 247 28.72 6.84 6.34
CA ARG A 247 29.62 7.69 5.52
C ARG A 247 29.04 9.10 5.28
N SER A 248 27.81 9.35 5.73
CA SER A 248 27.13 10.63 5.52
C SER A 248 27.64 11.68 6.49
N PRO A 249 27.88 12.93 6.05
CA PRO A 249 28.17 14.05 6.95
C PRO A 249 27.01 14.35 7.91
N ALA A 250 25.80 13.91 7.56
CA ALA A 250 24.60 14.03 8.37
C ALA A 250 24.32 12.80 9.26
N ALA A 251 25.26 11.85 9.41
CA ALA A 251 25.08 10.61 10.17
C ALA A 251 24.53 10.83 11.59
N HIS A 252 25.04 11.85 12.29
CA HIS A 252 24.65 12.23 13.65
C HIS A 252 23.19 12.73 13.76
N ALA A 253 22.58 13.11 12.63
CA ALA A 253 21.19 13.58 12.53
C ALA A 253 20.22 12.51 12.05
N VAL A 254 20.69 11.26 11.85
CA VAL A 254 19.86 10.13 11.42
C VAL A 254 19.67 9.14 12.56
N ARG A 255 18.42 8.75 12.81
CA ARG A 255 18.07 7.68 13.73
C ARG A 255 17.31 6.58 13.01
N TRP A 256 17.84 5.36 12.99
CA TRP A 256 17.11 4.18 12.48
C TRP A 256 16.57 3.34 13.62
N LEU A 257 15.25 3.07 13.60
CA LEU A 257 14.56 2.32 14.65
C LEU A 257 14.28 0.87 14.27
N GLY A 258 14.57 0.46 13.03
CA GLY A 258 14.15 -0.85 12.56
C GLY A 258 12.62 -0.94 12.42
N ARG A 259 12.08 -2.16 12.53
CA ARG A 259 10.63 -2.38 12.52
C ARG A 259 10.01 -1.94 13.84
N VAL A 260 8.89 -1.24 13.74
CA VAL A 260 8.08 -0.83 14.88
C VAL A 260 6.69 -1.44 14.71
N PRO A 261 6.06 -1.98 15.77
CA PRO A 261 4.69 -2.47 15.75
C PRO A 261 3.70 -1.39 15.28
N HIS A 262 2.67 -1.80 14.54
CA HIS A 262 1.74 -0.84 13.92
C HIS A 262 0.96 0.00 14.95
N ASP A 263 0.65 -0.55 16.09
CA ASP A 263 -0.01 0.15 17.20
C ASP A 263 0.84 1.27 17.83
N ARG A 264 2.17 1.28 17.57
CA ARG A 264 3.11 2.33 18.02
C ARG A 264 3.31 3.45 16.99
N VAL A 265 2.70 3.34 15.80
CA VAL A 265 2.88 4.32 14.72
C VAL A 265 2.34 5.70 15.09
N VAL A 266 1.24 5.75 15.86
CA VAL A 266 0.67 7.02 16.36
C VAL A 266 1.66 7.81 17.20
N GLU A 267 2.45 7.13 18.05
CA GLU A 267 3.49 7.75 18.88
C GLU A 267 4.63 8.31 18.02
N LEU A 268 4.96 7.63 16.91
CA LEU A 268 5.96 8.15 15.96
C LEU A 268 5.48 9.44 15.30
N TYR A 269 4.23 9.49 14.85
CA TYR A 269 3.67 10.74 14.31
C TYR A 269 3.60 11.82 15.39
N ALA A 270 3.26 11.50 16.62
CA ALA A 270 3.23 12.46 17.72
C ALA A 270 4.62 13.07 18.03
N ALA A 271 5.69 12.31 17.85
CA ALA A 271 7.07 12.73 18.14
C ALA A 271 7.78 13.45 16.97
N HIS A 272 7.15 13.54 15.79
CA HIS A 272 7.73 14.14 14.59
C HIS A 272 6.83 15.21 14.00
N GLY A 273 7.41 16.15 13.27
CA GLY A 273 6.68 17.25 12.64
C GLY A 273 6.22 16.91 11.21
N ILE A 274 7.07 16.30 10.40
CA ILE A 274 6.86 16.14 8.96
C ILE A 274 7.07 14.69 8.55
N LEU A 275 6.11 14.11 7.80
CA LEU A 275 6.33 12.87 7.07
C LEU A 275 7.07 13.17 5.77
N LEU A 276 8.18 12.49 5.51
CA LEU A 276 8.94 12.55 4.26
C LEU A 276 8.82 11.22 3.51
N LEU A 277 8.03 11.18 2.43
CA LEU A 277 7.84 10.01 1.56
C LEU A 277 8.54 10.23 0.23
N THR A 278 9.59 9.45 -0.05
CA THR A 278 10.45 9.62 -1.23
C THR A 278 10.32 8.49 -2.25
N SER A 279 9.19 7.81 -2.25
CA SER A 279 8.94 6.63 -3.07
C SER A 279 9.08 6.93 -4.58
N ARG A 280 9.54 5.92 -5.34
CA ARG A 280 9.57 5.98 -6.82
C ARG A 280 8.21 5.69 -7.42
N TYR A 281 7.45 4.82 -6.78
CA TYR A 281 6.08 4.46 -7.16
C TYR A 281 5.31 3.94 -5.94
N GLU A 282 4.04 4.25 -5.88
CA GLU A 282 3.04 3.75 -4.93
C GLU A 282 1.73 3.56 -5.69
N ALA A 283 0.83 2.79 -5.12
CA ALA A 283 -0.55 2.76 -5.58
C ALA A 283 -1.41 3.73 -4.75
N SER A 284 -1.43 3.52 -3.43
CA SER A 284 -2.18 4.33 -2.46
C SER A 284 -1.47 4.24 -1.10
N PRO A 285 -0.48 5.13 -0.83
CA PRO A 285 0.38 5.02 0.35
C PRO A 285 -0.38 5.33 1.64
N THR A 286 -0.64 4.32 2.47
CA THR A 286 -1.38 4.48 3.74
C THR A 286 -0.67 5.41 4.72
N VAL A 287 0.67 5.45 4.71
CA VAL A 287 1.46 6.35 5.56
C VAL A 287 1.14 7.84 5.35
N VAL A 288 0.72 8.23 4.12
CA VAL A 288 0.24 9.59 3.85
C VAL A 288 -1.07 9.84 4.58
N LYS A 289 -2.01 8.92 4.50
CA LYS A 289 -3.32 9.01 5.16
C LYS A 289 -3.17 9.02 6.68
N GLU A 290 -2.26 8.20 7.20
CA GLU A 290 -1.90 8.14 8.61
C GLU A 290 -1.31 9.47 9.10
N ALA A 291 -0.35 10.06 8.35
CA ALA A 291 0.23 11.35 8.69
C ALA A 291 -0.81 12.47 8.70
N LEU A 292 -1.68 12.49 7.68
CA LEU A 292 -2.79 13.46 7.60
C LEU A 292 -3.79 13.29 8.76
N ALA A 293 -4.09 12.05 9.17
CA ALA A 293 -4.92 11.76 10.32
C ALA A 293 -4.26 12.23 11.63
N ALA A 294 -2.93 12.17 11.71
CA ALA A 294 -2.14 12.70 12.82
C ALA A 294 -1.85 14.21 12.72
N ILE A 295 -2.43 14.92 11.75
CA ILE A 295 -2.21 16.36 11.51
C ILE A 295 -0.72 16.67 11.26
N ARG A 296 -0.01 15.78 10.57
CA ARG A 296 1.38 16.00 10.19
C ARG A 296 1.46 16.40 8.72
N PRO A 297 2.08 17.56 8.40
CA PRO A 297 2.38 17.90 7.02
C PRO A 297 3.16 16.78 6.34
N VAL A 298 2.79 16.51 5.09
CA VAL A 298 3.43 15.49 4.26
C VAL A 298 4.28 16.16 3.18
N VAL A 299 5.53 15.75 3.06
CA VAL A 299 6.37 16.07 1.90
C VAL A 299 6.61 14.78 1.13
N THR A 300 6.23 14.74 -0.14
CA THR A 300 6.27 13.52 -0.93
C THR A 300 6.61 13.76 -2.39
N THR A 301 7.12 12.73 -3.04
CA THR A 301 7.18 12.63 -4.51
C THR A 301 5.78 12.39 -5.08
N ASP A 302 5.57 12.69 -6.37
CA ASP A 302 4.29 12.48 -7.05
C ASP A 302 4.05 10.99 -7.36
N VAL A 303 3.45 10.27 -6.43
CA VAL A 303 3.22 8.83 -6.54
C VAL A 303 1.79 8.43 -6.14
N GLY A 304 1.23 7.43 -6.83
CA GLY A 304 -0.11 6.91 -6.53
C GLY A 304 -1.18 7.99 -6.52
N ASP A 305 -1.96 8.00 -5.46
CA ASP A 305 -3.09 8.89 -5.21
C ASP A 305 -2.76 10.09 -4.28
N VAL A 306 -1.47 10.39 -4.04
CA VAL A 306 -1.07 11.40 -3.04
C VAL A 306 -1.68 12.78 -3.31
N ARG A 307 -1.87 13.18 -4.57
CA ARG A 307 -2.52 14.45 -4.94
C ARG A 307 -4.02 14.49 -4.62
N GLU A 308 -4.66 13.34 -4.46
CA GLU A 308 -6.06 13.27 -4.05
C GLU A 308 -6.21 13.61 -2.55
N TRP A 309 -5.18 13.35 -1.74
CA TRP A 309 -5.22 13.49 -0.28
C TRP A 309 -4.49 14.71 0.25
N ILE A 310 -3.45 15.17 -0.43
CA ILE A 310 -2.68 16.36 -0.02
C ILE A 310 -3.35 17.61 -0.57
N GLU A 311 -3.64 18.53 0.33
CA GLU A 311 -4.03 19.89 0.03
C GLU A 311 -2.75 20.75 0.02
N GLU A 312 -2.26 21.07 -1.19
CA GLU A 312 -0.99 21.76 -1.40
C GLU A 312 -0.92 23.09 -0.60
N GLY A 313 0.10 23.25 0.23
CA GLY A 313 0.26 24.42 1.10
C GLY A 313 -0.60 24.44 2.37
N VAL A 314 -1.40 23.39 2.61
CA VAL A 314 -2.25 23.26 3.80
C VAL A 314 -1.89 22.00 4.60
N THR A 315 -1.90 20.84 3.96
CA THR A 315 -1.60 19.56 4.60
C THR A 315 -0.30 18.94 4.12
N GLY A 316 0.38 19.56 3.16
CA GLY A 316 1.66 19.08 2.67
C GLY A 316 2.06 19.65 1.32
N PHE A 317 3.08 19.03 0.73
CA PHE A 317 3.70 19.45 -0.52
C PHE A 317 4.13 18.24 -1.34
N VAL A 318 3.80 18.27 -2.63
CA VAL A 318 4.27 17.31 -3.62
C VAL A 318 5.43 17.92 -4.39
N ALA A 319 6.57 17.23 -4.45
CA ALA A 319 7.78 17.74 -5.06
C ALA A 319 8.42 16.73 -6.04
N GLU A 320 9.24 17.23 -6.94
CA GLU A 320 10.06 16.40 -7.82
C GLU A 320 11.00 15.49 -7.01
N PRO A 321 11.34 14.30 -7.52
CA PRO A 321 12.20 13.33 -6.83
C PRO A 321 13.68 13.75 -6.85
N HIS A 322 13.97 14.96 -6.39
CA HIS A 322 15.29 15.54 -6.29
C HIS A 322 15.55 16.11 -4.88
N PRO A 323 16.75 15.94 -4.29
CA PRO A 323 17.05 16.39 -2.93
C PRO A 323 16.72 17.86 -2.68
N SER A 324 17.08 18.77 -3.59
CA SER A 324 16.83 20.21 -3.42
C SER A 324 15.34 20.56 -3.50
N ALA A 325 14.57 19.91 -4.38
CA ALA A 325 13.13 20.15 -4.51
C ALA A 325 12.39 19.67 -3.24
N LEU A 326 12.73 18.49 -2.75
CA LEU A 326 12.17 17.95 -1.49
C LEU A 326 12.61 18.81 -0.29
N ALA A 327 13.86 19.29 -0.24
CA ALA A 327 14.33 20.19 0.81
C ALA A 327 13.53 21.51 0.82
N ALA A 328 13.30 22.11 -0.34
CA ALA A 328 12.46 23.31 -0.46
C ALA A 328 11.02 23.06 0.03
N ALA A 329 10.45 21.89 -0.28
CA ALA A 329 9.14 21.48 0.21
C ALA A 329 9.13 21.24 1.73
N VAL A 330 10.19 20.66 2.30
CA VAL A 330 10.38 20.49 3.75
C VAL A 330 10.41 21.85 4.45
N LEU A 331 11.17 22.83 3.93
CA LEU A 331 11.21 24.18 4.50
C LEU A 331 9.83 24.85 4.50
N ARG A 332 9.04 24.66 3.44
CA ARG A 332 7.65 25.15 3.38
C ARG A 332 6.76 24.45 4.42
N ALA A 333 6.92 23.14 4.57
CA ALA A 333 6.16 22.37 5.57
C ALA A 333 6.51 22.75 7.02
N SER A 334 7.79 23.05 7.29
CA SER A 334 8.21 23.57 8.61
C SER A 334 7.56 24.90 8.95
N ARG A 335 7.45 25.81 7.95
CA ARG A 335 6.75 27.09 8.16
C ARG A 335 5.28 26.91 8.54
N LEU A 336 4.57 25.92 7.96
CA LEU A 336 3.20 25.62 8.38
C LEU A 336 3.13 25.25 9.86
N ILE A 337 4.13 24.53 10.38
CA ILE A 337 4.20 24.15 11.80
C ILE A 337 4.53 25.38 12.66
N GLU A 338 5.54 26.14 12.27
CA GLU A 338 6.02 27.33 12.99
C GLU A 338 4.95 28.42 13.08
N GLU A 339 4.11 28.54 12.05
CA GLU A 339 2.99 29.48 11.98
C GLU A 339 1.71 28.94 12.64
N GLY A 340 1.71 27.69 13.17
CA GLY A 340 0.53 27.04 13.75
C GLY A 340 -0.59 26.80 12.75
N ARG A 341 -0.28 26.62 11.48
CA ARG A 341 -1.25 26.49 10.37
C ARG A 341 -1.58 25.04 10.01
N CYS A 342 -1.00 24.07 10.69
CA CYS A 342 -1.32 22.65 10.47
C CYS A 342 -2.77 22.35 10.80
N ARG A 343 -3.48 21.75 9.86
CA ARG A 343 -4.91 21.40 10.00
C ARG A 343 -5.16 19.95 9.65
N ARG A 344 -6.23 19.38 10.19
CA ARG A 344 -6.73 18.08 9.77
C ARG A 344 -7.20 18.17 8.32
N SER A 345 -6.84 17.19 7.50
CA SER A 345 -7.35 17.09 6.13
C SER A 345 -8.85 16.77 6.14
N THR A 346 -9.64 17.54 5.42
CA THR A 346 -11.08 17.28 5.21
C THR A 346 -11.32 16.12 4.25
N ARG A 347 -10.30 15.75 3.45
CA ARG A 347 -10.39 14.68 2.45
C ARG A 347 -10.35 13.28 3.04
N LEU A 348 -9.98 13.14 4.33
CA LEU A 348 -9.88 11.84 5.00
C LEU A 348 -11.24 11.24 5.40
N ASP A 349 -12.29 12.03 5.50
CA ASP A 349 -13.58 11.58 6.03
C ASP A 349 -14.21 10.46 5.17
N HIS A 350 -13.90 10.43 3.86
CA HIS A 350 -14.32 9.38 2.94
C HIS A 350 -13.43 8.12 2.97
N LEU A 351 -12.30 8.16 3.67
CA LEU A 351 -11.32 7.08 3.75
C LEU A 351 -11.45 6.21 4.99
N ALA A 352 -12.47 6.45 5.82
CA ALA A 352 -12.74 5.59 6.96
C ALA A 352 -12.87 4.13 6.48
N GLU A 353 -12.14 3.22 7.15
CA GLU A 353 -12.12 1.78 6.83
C GLU A 353 -13.52 1.25 6.55
N ARG A 354 -14.51 1.68 7.34
CA ARG A 354 -15.90 1.28 7.18
C ARG A 354 -16.45 1.62 5.78
N HIS A 355 -16.32 2.86 5.32
CA HIS A 355 -16.84 3.28 4.02
C HIS A 355 -16.16 2.56 2.85
N ILE A 356 -14.84 2.40 2.94
CA ILE A 356 -14.08 1.66 1.92
C ILE A 356 -14.51 0.20 1.87
N MET A 357 -14.65 -0.44 3.03
CA MET A 357 -15.03 -1.85 3.09
C MET A 357 -16.51 -2.07 2.70
N GLU A 358 -17.41 -1.14 3.03
CA GLU A 358 -18.80 -1.17 2.58
C GLU A 358 -18.90 -1.18 1.06
N ARG A 359 -18.07 -0.42 0.34
CA ARG A 359 -18.02 -0.44 -1.13
C ARG A 359 -17.56 -1.81 -1.66
N VAL A 360 -16.54 -2.41 -1.05
CA VAL A 360 -16.09 -3.76 -1.44
C VAL A 360 -17.18 -4.80 -1.18
N LEU A 361 -17.88 -4.74 -0.04
CA LEU A 361 -18.98 -5.65 0.28
C LEU A 361 -20.19 -5.45 -0.62
N HIS A 362 -20.45 -4.22 -1.03
CA HIS A 362 -21.50 -3.89 -2.01
C HIS A 362 -21.22 -4.55 -3.35
N LEU A 363 -20.00 -4.39 -3.86
CA LEU A 363 -19.55 -5.05 -5.10
C LEU A 363 -19.76 -6.58 -5.04
N TYR A 364 -19.47 -7.22 -3.90
CA TYR A 364 -19.69 -8.67 -3.76
C TYR A 364 -21.18 -9.03 -3.85
N ARG A 365 -22.06 -8.24 -3.20
CA ARG A 365 -23.52 -8.49 -3.25
C ARG A 365 -24.08 -8.32 -4.65
N GLU A 366 -23.65 -7.28 -5.38
CA GLU A 366 -24.05 -7.07 -6.77
C GLU A 366 -23.64 -8.25 -7.67
N LEU A 367 -22.40 -8.73 -7.52
CA LEU A 367 -21.89 -9.87 -8.30
C LEU A 367 -22.57 -11.21 -7.95
N GLN A 368 -23.12 -11.34 -6.74
CA GLN A 368 -23.88 -12.54 -6.34
C GLN A 368 -25.35 -12.47 -6.79
N ALA A 369 -25.89 -11.28 -7.03
CA ALA A 369 -27.27 -11.07 -7.44
C ALA A 369 -27.46 -11.12 -8.97
N GLY A 370 -26.43 -10.90 -9.76
CA GLY A 370 -26.43 -10.91 -11.24
C GLY A 370 -25.68 -12.09 -11.82
#